data_2d1e87d387a5dae10a016a89aabc8775
#
_entry.id   2d1e87d387a5dae10a016a89aabc8775
#
_cell.length_a   1.000
_cell.length_b   1.000
_cell.length_c   1.000
_cell.angle_alpha   90.00
_cell.angle_beta   90.00
_cell.angle_gamma   90.00
#
_symmetry.space_group_name_H-M   'P 1'
#
loop_
_entity.id
_entity.type
_entity.pdbx_description
1 polymer ?
#
loop_
_entity_poly.entity_id
_entity_poly.type
_entity_poly.pdbx_seq_one_letter_code
_entity_poly.pdbx_strand_id
1 'polypeptide(L)'
;MRRRGVLLSLTLSFSVGTVASTIYVPSVPAIAHALDTSVARVQFTFVAYLLAYAISMLVLGPLSDRLGRRRTVLYGLALAGISSLACAASPSIGFLIAARVLQGIGACAGMVVGRAITRDIWGPAAAAQVIAGRGIPATLMQVAAPVFGRYVQQWLGWRANLIVVAVLACIAIVLMIRCVPDHRPGSARCPGGERMLASYRTLIGTRRFLGYALAAAGAHAGSHIFAAGAPAVLIVSFGISPAQYGYYAALPPMGFLAGSFLSNRLAGRFGVNGLIVIGATVLMPAGLPMVLLALLHVASPYAVVGPMILVCCGSGLITPNAAAGSLGGNSRIVGAASGLSSFFQIIGAAGCTAALSLGRSGSPLTLALVIAFAGLFCVTAFASLLRPGRRAANADPSAARLPAAAAD
;
A
#
# COMPACT_ATOMS: atom_id res chain seq x y z
N MET A 1 -0.03 -24.21 -18.86
CA MET A 1 1.29 -23.77 -18.33
C MET A 1 1.53 -22.26 -18.49
N ARG A 2 1.26 -21.65 -19.66
CA ARG A 2 1.54 -20.22 -19.93
C ARG A 2 0.88 -19.23 -18.94
N ARG A 3 -0.41 -19.40 -18.59
CA ARG A 3 -1.14 -18.49 -17.68
C ARG A 3 -0.59 -18.50 -16.24
N ARG A 4 -0.14 -19.64 -15.72
CA ARG A 4 0.47 -19.74 -14.38
C ARG A 4 1.80 -19.00 -14.31
N GLY A 5 2.64 -19.10 -15.35
CA GLY A 5 3.90 -18.37 -15.45
C GLY A 5 3.71 -16.86 -15.49
N VAL A 6 2.69 -16.37 -16.22
CA VAL A 6 2.33 -14.95 -16.24
C VAL A 6 1.89 -14.47 -14.86
N LEU A 7 1.05 -15.24 -14.17
CA LEU A 7 0.60 -14.90 -12.81
C LEU A 7 1.78 -14.80 -11.84
N LEU A 8 2.68 -15.78 -11.85
CA LEU A 8 3.87 -15.78 -11.00
C LEU A 8 4.76 -14.56 -11.28
N SER A 9 5.03 -14.27 -12.56
CA SER A 9 5.81 -13.11 -12.98
C SER A 9 5.22 -11.79 -12.48
N LEU A 10 3.90 -11.60 -12.65
CA LEU A 10 3.20 -10.40 -12.21
C LEU A 10 3.13 -10.29 -10.69
N THR A 11 2.98 -11.41 -9.97
CA THR A 11 2.99 -11.44 -8.51
C THR A 11 4.37 -11.06 -7.97
N LEU A 12 5.44 -11.64 -8.51
CA LEU A 12 6.80 -11.29 -8.11
C LEU A 12 7.14 -9.84 -8.44
N SER A 13 6.75 -9.34 -9.62
CA SER A 13 6.96 -7.94 -9.97
C SER A 13 6.27 -6.97 -9.00
N PHE A 14 5.05 -7.30 -8.54
CA PHE A 14 4.36 -6.55 -7.49
C PHE A 14 5.08 -6.65 -6.14
N SER A 15 5.55 -7.87 -5.80
CA SER A 15 6.19 -8.14 -4.51
C SER A 15 7.56 -7.45 -4.35
N VAL A 16 8.27 -7.12 -5.44
CA VAL A 16 9.52 -6.34 -5.36
C VAL A 16 9.28 -5.03 -4.60
N GLY A 17 8.19 -4.30 -4.90
CA GLY A 17 7.87 -3.05 -4.23
C GLY A 17 7.51 -3.21 -2.75
N THR A 18 6.69 -4.21 -2.43
CA THR A 18 6.26 -4.48 -1.05
C THR A 18 7.41 -5.00 -0.18
N VAL A 19 8.22 -5.91 -0.70
CA VAL A 19 9.40 -6.43 0.00
C VAL A 19 10.45 -5.33 0.17
N ALA A 20 10.73 -4.52 -0.86
CA ALA A 20 11.67 -3.38 -0.75
C ALA A 20 11.28 -2.37 0.34
N SER A 21 9.98 -2.21 0.61
CA SER A 21 9.52 -1.32 1.67
C SER A 21 9.62 -1.91 3.08
N THR A 22 9.61 -3.23 3.25
CA THR A 22 9.46 -3.86 4.57
C THR A 22 10.67 -4.66 5.05
N ILE A 23 11.46 -5.25 4.14
CA ILE A 23 12.55 -6.17 4.49
C ILE A 23 13.67 -5.52 5.32
N TYR A 24 13.97 -4.24 5.07
CA TYR A 24 15.06 -3.53 5.75
C TYR A 24 14.62 -2.86 7.06
N VAL A 25 13.33 -2.87 7.35
CA VAL A 25 12.75 -2.19 8.54
C VAL A 25 13.40 -2.64 9.85
N PRO A 26 13.66 -3.93 10.10
CA PRO A 26 14.39 -4.37 11.29
C PRO A 26 15.83 -3.82 11.39
N SER A 27 16.39 -3.40 10.25
CA SER A 27 17.77 -2.91 10.14
C SER A 27 17.92 -1.41 10.42
N VAL A 28 16.83 -0.68 10.63
CA VAL A 28 16.85 0.79 10.81
C VAL A 28 17.86 1.25 11.87
N PRO A 29 17.92 0.65 13.09
CA PRO A 29 18.92 1.04 14.07
C PRO A 29 20.37 0.74 13.64
N ALA A 30 20.59 -0.41 13.00
CA ALA A 30 21.90 -0.80 12.50
C ALA A 30 22.40 0.13 11.38
N ILE A 31 21.49 0.58 10.49
CA ILE A 31 21.80 1.57 9.45
C ILE A 31 22.16 2.91 10.08
N ALA A 32 21.42 3.36 11.11
CA ALA A 32 21.70 4.60 11.81
C ALA A 32 23.12 4.59 12.42
N HIS A 33 23.48 3.50 13.08
CA HIS A 33 24.83 3.31 13.62
C HIS A 33 25.91 3.24 12.54
N ALA A 34 25.67 2.46 11.46
CA ALA A 34 26.66 2.24 10.40
C ALA A 34 26.95 3.49 9.55
N LEU A 35 25.99 4.42 9.43
CA LEU A 35 26.11 5.66 8.65
C LEU A 35 26.29 6.90 9.53
N ASP A 36 26.55 6.71 10.84
CA ASP A 36 26.72 7.77 11.85
C ASP A 36 25.61 8.83 11.73
N THR A 37 24.35 8.39 11.84
CA THR A 37 23.19 9.25 11.63
C THR A 37 22.06 8.94 12.62
N SER A 38 21.07 9.82 12.69
CA SER A 38 19.91 9.60 13.55
C SER A 38 18.93 8.60 12.93
N VAL A 39 18.22 7.84 13.79
CA VAL A 39 17.12 6.95 13.39
C VAL A 39 16.07 7.69 12.57
N ALA A 40 15.78 8.97 12.91
CA ALA A 40 14.84 9.81 12.16
C ALA A 40 15.26 10.01 10.70
N ARG A 41 16.56 10.24 10.44
CA ARG A 41 17.07 10.36 9.06
C ARG A 41 16.97 9.04 8.29
N VAL A 42 17.17 7.91 8.95
CA VAL A 42 16.95 6.60 8.32
C VAL A 42 15.46 6.38 8.03
N GLN A 43 14.56 6.74 8.94
CA GLN A 43 13.12 6.71 8.69
C GLN A 43 12.70 7.59 7.51
N PHE A 44 13.36 8.72 7.30
CA PHE A 44 13.12 9.59 6.16
C PHE A 44 13.44 8.89 4.82
N THR A 45 14.35 7.91 4.78
CA THR A 45 14.56 7.09 3.56
C THR A 45 13.31 6.33 3.15
N PHE A 46 12.51 5.90 4.12
CA PHE A 46 11.22 5.25 3.86
C PHE A 46 10.18 6.23 3.30
N VAL A 47 10.14 7.45 3.86
CA VAL A 47 9.27 8.53 3.35
C VAL A 47 9.65 8.88 1.90
N ALA A 48 10.93 9.06 1.62
CA ALA A 48 11.44 9.36 0.28
C ALA A 48 11.07 8.27 -0.74
N TYR A 49 11.21 7.01 -0.35
CA TYR A 49 10.76 5.86 -1.15
C TYR A 49 9.27 5.92 -1.45
N LEU A 50 8.41 6.13 -0.42
CA LEU A 50 6.96 6.17 -0.58
C LEU A 50 6.51 7.36 -1.44
N LEU A 51 7.10 8.53 -1.27
CA LEU A 51 6.79 9.71 -2.09
C LEU A 51 7.12 9.46 -3.57
N ALA A 52 8.32 8.95 -3.84
CA ALA A 52 8.75 8.62 -5.20
C ALA A 52 7.84 7.53 -5.82
N TYR A 53 7.50 6.52 -5.04
CA TYR A 53 6.57 5.46 -5.44
C TYR A 53 5.19 6.02 -5.79
N ALA A 54 4.62 6.89 -4.94
CA ALA A 54 3.32 7.52 -5.15
C ALA A 54 3.29 8.39 -6.41
N ILE A 55 4.27 9.28 -6.59
CA ILE A 55 4.36 10.14 -7.77
C ILE A 55 4.46 9.31 -9.05
N SER A 56 5.26 8.24 -9.00
CA SER A 56 5.44 7.33 -10.13
C SER A 56 4.16 6.59 -10.53
N MET A 57 3.22 6.38 -9.59
CA MET A 57 1.92 5.79 -9.91
C MET A 57 1.13 6.60 -10.93
N LEU A 58 1.25 7.92 -10.89
CA LEU A 58 0.53 8.82 -11.81
C LEU A 58 1.20 8.84 -13.19
N VAL A 59 2.50 8.62 -13.26
CA VAL A 59 3.29 8.75 -14.50
C VAL A 59 3.40 7.42 -15.26
N LEU A 60 3.62 6.31 -14.54
CA LEU A 60 3.91 5.00 -15.15
C LEU A 60 2.74 4.41 -15.92
N GLY A 61 1.50 4.76 -15.58
CA GLY A 61 0.31 4.34 -16.34
C GLY A 61 0.40 4.80 -17.80
N PRO A 62 0.35 6.13 -18.06
CA PRO A 62 0.48 6.70 -19.40
C PRO A 62 1.78 6.32 -20.12
N LEU A 63 2.89 6.27 -19.38
CA LEU A 63 4.19 5.89 -19.93
C LEU A 63 4.16 4.46 -20.48
N SER A 64 3.51 3.53 -19.76
CA SER A 64 3.37 2.14 -20.20
C SER A 64 2.49 1.98 -21.45
N ASP A 65 1.55 2.89 -21.66
CA ASP A 65 0.70 2.91 -22.84
C ASP A 65 1.48 3.33 -24.10
N ARG A 66 2.52 4.15 -23.93
CA ARG A 66 3.40 4.62 -25.02
C ARG A 66 4.57 3.68 -25.29
N LEU A 67 5.30 3.28 -24.26
CA LEU A 67 6.51 2.46 -24.38
C LEU A 67 6.22 0.96 -24.55
N GLY A 68 4.99 0.54 -24.25
CA GLY A 68 4.60 -0.85 -24.15
C GLY A 68 4.69 -1.38 -22.72
N ARG A 69 3.64 -2.13 -22.31
CA ARG A 69 3.44 -2.60 -20.94
C ARG A 69 4.62 -3.40 -20.40
N ARG A 70 5.04 -4.44 -21.15
CA ARG A 70 6.14 -5.33 -20.76
C ARG A 70 7.45 -4.58 -20.60
N ARG A 71 7.80 -3.70 -21.55
CA ARG A 71 9.03 -2.92 -21.52
C ARG A 71 9.08 -1.99 -20.31
N THR A 72 7.97 -1.31 -20.01
CA THR A 72 7.88 -0.43 -18.84
C THR A 72 8.11 -1.18 -17.53
N VAL A 73 7.55 -2.39 -17.38
CA VAL A 73 7.82 -3.22 -16.18
C VAL A 73 9.28 -3.65 -16.13
N LEU A 74 9.88 -4.06 -17.24
CA LEU A 74 11.28 -4.46 -17.29
C LEU A 74 12.22 -3.30 -16.91
N TYR A 75 12.00 -2.10 -17.46
CA TYR A 75 12.78 -0.90 -17.09
C TYR A 75 12.59 -0.53 -15.62
N GLY A 76 11.35 -0.61 -15.11
CA GLY A 76 11.08 -0.36 -13.69
C GLY A 76 11.78 -1.37 -12.78
N LEU A 77 11.70 -2.66 -13.07
CA LEU A 77 12.37 -3.71 -12.30
C LEU A 77 13.90 -3.57 -12.38
N ALA A 78 14.46 -3.24 -13.54
CA ALA A 78 15.89 -2.98 -13.70
C ALA A 78 16.33 -1.78 -12.84
N LEU A 79 15.57 -0.67 -12.90
CA LEU A 79 15.83 0.49 -12.05
C LEU A 79 15.73 0.12 -10.55
N ALA A 80 14.71 -0.64 -10.15
CA ALA A 80 14.58 -1.11 -8.76
C ALA A 80 15.74 -2.00 -8.32
N GLY A 81 16.20 -2.91 -9.17
CA GLY A 81 17.35 -3.79 -8.90
C GLY A 81 18.65 -3.01 -8.76
N ILE A 82 18.97 -2.14 -9.74
CA ILE A 82 20.19 -1.31 -9.73
C ILE A 82 20.20 -0.37 -8.53
N SER A 83 19.09 0.31 -8.26
CA SER A 83 18.99 1.20 -7.10
C SER A 83 19.03 0.45 -5.76
N SER A 84 18.58 -0.82 -5.72
CA SER A 84 18.74 -1.66 -4.53
C SER A 84 20.22 -1.98 -4.26
N LEU A 85 21.01 -2.26 -5.30
CA LEU A 85 22.46 -2.43 -5.17
C LEU A 85 23.14 -1.12 -4.77
N ALA A 86 22.71 0.02 -5.33
CA ALA A 86 23.18 1.34 -4.91
C ALA A 86 22.87 1.62 -3.43
N CYS A 87 21.66 1.27 -2.96
CA CYS A 87 21.33 1.34 -1.54
C CYS A 87 22.25 0.48 -0.67
N ALA A 88 22.58 -0.74 -1.11
CA ALA A 88 23.49 -1.65 -0.40
C ALA A 88 24.93 -1.09 -0.34
N ALA A 89 25.37 -0.43 -1.40
CA ALA A 89 26.70 0.19 -1.50
C ALA A 89 26.77 1.60 -0.88
N SER A 90 25.70 2.11 -0.27
CA SER A 90 25.62 3.50 0.19
C SER A 90 26.72 3.83 1.25
N PRO A 91 27.52 4.89 0.99
CA PRO A 91 28.53 5.36 1.93
C PRO A 91 27.98 6.39 2.91
N SER A 92 26.84 7.00 2.62
CA SER A 92 26.22 8.06 3.43
C SER A 92 24.71 8.01 3.39
N ILE A 93 24.07 8.66 4.36
CA ILE A 93 22.59 8.73 4.43
C ILE A 93 22.00 9.49 3.25
N GLY A 94 22.66 10.54 2.76
CA GLY A 94 22.20 11.31 1.58
C GLY A 94 22.18 10.45 0.33
N PHE A 95 23.23 9.65 0.10
CA PHE A 95 23.28 8.71 -1.02
C PHE A 95 22.19 7.63 -0.88
N LEU A 96 21.99 7.11 0.33
CA LEU A 96 20.91 6.13 0.59
C LEU A 96 19.55 6.72 0.28
N ILE A 97 19.23 7.97 0.69
CA ILE A 97 17.96 8.64 0.36
C ILE A 97 17.77 8.74 -1.15
N ALA A 98 18.78 9.20 -1.89
CA ALA A 98 18.69 9.32 -3.36
C ALA A 98 18.46 7.96 -4.04
N ALA A 99 19.18 6.92 -3.62
CA ALA A 99 19.02 5.57 -4.13
C ALA A 99 17.62 4.99 -3.81
N ARG A 100 17.06 5.30 -2.61
CA ARG A 100 15.69 4.92 -2.22
C ARG A 100 14.62 5.60 -3.07
N VAL A 101 14.82 6.86 -3.47
CA VAL A 101 13.93 7.54 -4.43
C VAL A 101 13.90 6.79 -5.76
N LEU A 102 15.06 6.46 -6.33
CA LEU A 102 15.14 5.71 -7.58
C LEU A 102 14.52 4.30 -7.45
N GLN A 103 14.74 3.65 -6.31
CA GLN A 103 14.14 2.35 -6.00
C GLN A 103 12.61 2.43 -5.96
N GLY A 104 12.04 3.49 -5.34
CA GLY A 104 10.60 3.72 -5.30
C GLY A 104 9.99 3.93 -6.69
N ILE A 105 10.66 4.71 -7.55
CA ILE A 105 10.25 4.91 -8.94
C ILE A 105 10.18 3.58 -9.69
N GLY A 106 11.24 2.79 -9.61
CA GLY A 106 11.32 1.51 -10.31
C GLY A 106 10.34 0.47 -9.81
N ALA A 107 10.23 0.33 -8.50
CA ALA A 107 9.39 -0.68 -7.85
C ALA A 107 7.88 -0.48 -8.12
N CYS A 108 7.44 0.75 -8.36
CA CYS A 108 6.06 1.08 -8.67
C CYS A 108 5.56 0.44 -9.98
N ALA A 109 6.44 0.19 -10.94
CA ALA A 109 6.07 -0.36 -12.25
C ALA A 109 5.37 -1.73 -12.14
N GLY A 110 5.84 -2.59 -11.25
CA GLY A 110 5.25 -3.92 -11.01
C GLY A 110 3.80 -3.85 -10.55
N MET A 111 3.44 -2.87 -9.72
CA MET A 111 2.08 -2.68 -9.24
C MET A 111 1.17 -2.07 -10.31
N VAL A 112 1.53 -0.92 -10.85
CA VAL A 112 0.67 -0.14 -11.77
C VAL A 112 0.52 -0.85 -13.10
N VAL A 113 1.63 -1.15 -13.74
CA VAL A 113 1.61 -1.76 -15.07
C VAL A 113 1.23 -3.23 -15.01
N GLY A 114 1.56 -3.93 -13.91
CA GLY A 114 1.13 -5.30 -13.68
C GLY A 114 -0.40 -5.45 -13.60
N ARG A 115 -1.12 -4.48 -13.05
CA ARG A 115 -2.60 -4.43 -13.09
C ARG A 115 -3.11 -4.24 -14.52
N ALA A 116 -2.47 -3.37 -15.29
CA ALA A 116 -2.82 -3.13 -16.68
C ALA A 116 -2.60 -4.39 -17.53
N ILE A 117 -1.45 -5.05 -17.43
CA ILE A 117 -1.17 -6.34 -18.11
C ILE A 117 -2.23 -7.40 -17.73
N THR A 118 -2.62 -7.45 -16.45
CA THR A 118 -3.66 -8.39 -16.02
C THR A 118 -4.97 -8.13 -16.74
N ARG A 119 -5.38 -6.87 -16.85
CA ARG A 119 -6.61 -6.49 -17.55
C ARG A 119 -6.53 -6.78 -19.05
N ASP A 120 -5.37 -6.56 -19.66
CA ASP A 120 -5.17 -6.79 -21.09
C ASP A 120 -5.22 -8.29 -21.44
N ILE A 121 -4.74 -9.18 -20.54
CA ILE A 121 -4.69 -10.65 -20.78
C ILE A 121 -6.00 -11.36 -20.42
N TRP A 122 -6.64 -10.99 -19.31
CA TRP A 122 -7.82 -11.69 -18.80
C TRP A 122 -9.14 -10.97 -19.06
N GLY A 123 -9.10 -9.74 -19.58
CA GLY A 123 -10.27 -8.88 -19.76
C GLY A 123 -10.76 -8.24 -18.46
N PRO A 124 -11.65 -7.24 -18.54
CA PRO A 124 -12.08 -6.44 -17.39
C PRO A 124 -12.77 -7.25 -16.28
N ALA A 125 -13.61 -8.20 -16.64
CA ALA A 125 -14.40 -9.00 -15.69
C ALA A 125 -13.53 -9.96 -14.86
N ALA A 126 -12.63 -10.71 -15.51
CA ALA A 126 -11.77 -11.68 -14.84
C ALA A 126 -10.55 -11.01 -14.18
N ALA A 127 -10.13 -9.84 -14.63
CA ALA A 127 -8.98 -9.12 -14.08
C ALA A 127 -9.12 -8.84 -12.58
N ALA A 128 -10.32 -8.49 -12.10
CA ALA A 128 -10.57 -8.22 -10.70
C ALA A 128 -10.28 -9.44 -9.82
N GLN A 129 -10.73 -10.63 -10.23
CA GLN A 129 -10.47 -11.88 -9.50
C GLN A 129 -8.98 -12.24 -9.52
N VAL A 130 -8.32 -12.08 -10.67
CA VAL A 130 -6.89 -12.36 -10.82
C VAL A 130 -6.05 -11.40 -9.96
N ILE A 131 -6.39 -10.12 -9.91
CA ILE A 131 -5.72 -9.12 -9.07
C ILE A 131 -5.92 -9.45 -7.58
N ALA A 132 -7.13 -9.81 -7.17
CA ALA A 132 -7.42 -10.24 -5.80
C ALA A 132 -6.63 -11.51 -5.43
N GLY A 133 -6.61 -12.51 -6.31
CA GLY A 133 -5.85 -13.75 -6.09
C GLY A 133 -4.33 -13.54 -5.97
N ARG A 134 -3.76 -12.54 -6.67
CA ARG A 134 -2.34 -12.16 -6.52
C ARG A 134 -2.07 -11.39 -5.21
N GLY A 135 -3.08 -10.76 -4.66
CA GLY A 135 -2.95 -10.03 -3.39
C GLY A 135 -2.54 -10.93 -2.24
N ILE A 136 -3.08 -12.15 -2.16
CA ILE A 136 -2.77 -13.10 -1.07
C ILE A 136 -1.27 -13.44 -1.00
N PRO A 137 -0.61 -14.00 -2.05
CA PRO A 137 0.80 -14.31 -1.97
C PRO A 137 1.68 -13.07 -1.79
N ALA A 138 1.29 -11.92 -2.34
CA ALA A 138 2.02 -10.67 -2.14
C ALA A 138 1.96 -10.20 -0.67
N THR A 139 0.79 -10.31 -0.02
CA THR A 139 0.65 -10.01 1.40
C THR A 139 1.44 -10.99 2.27
N LEU A 140 1.44 -12.27 1.93
CA LEU A 140 2.27 -13.28 2.62
C LEU A 140 3.76 -12.94 2.51
N MET A 141 4.24 -12.53 1.34
CA MET A 141 5.62 -12.07 1.16
C MET A 141 5.91 -10.81 1.99
N GLN A 142 4.96 -9.87 2.07
CA GLN A 142 5.09 -8.68 2.91
C GLN A 142 5.16 -9.02 4.40
N VAL A 143 4.37 -9.99 4.87
CA VAL A 143 4.40 -10.50 6.25
C VAL A 143 5.72 -11.21 6.55
N ALA A 144 6.20 -12.04 5.61
CA ALA A 144 7.44 -12.79 5.78
C ALA A 144 8.70 -11.91 5.68
N ALA A 145 8.64 -10.78 4.94
CA ALA A 145 9.81 -9.96 4.64
C ALA A 145 10.52 -9.41 5.90
N PRO A 146 9.87 -8.86 6.93
CA PRO A 146 10.57 -8.43 8.14
C PRO A 146 11.20 -9.59 8.91
N VAL A 147 10.52 -10.75 8.96
CA VAL A 147 11.03 -11.96 9.63
C VAL A 147 12.28 -12.45 8.91
N PHE A 148 12.21 -12.58 7.58
CA PHE A 148 13.35 -12.98 6.76
C PHE A 148 14.48 -11.95 6.84
N GLY A 149 14.14 -10.65 6.73
CA GLY A 149 15.10 -9.55 6.78
C GLY A 149 15.89 -9.49 8.09
N ARG A 150 15.27 -9.88 9.22
CA ARG A 150 15.99 -9.96 10.48
C ARG A 150 17.08 -11.03 10.47
N TYR A 151 16.81 -12.26 9.93
CA TYR A 151 17.81 -13.32 9.85
C TYR A 151 18.94 -12.94 8.90
N VAL A 152 18.59 -12.37 7.73
CA VAL A 152 19.57 -11.86 6.77
C VAL A 152 20.45 -10.79 7.44
N GLN A 153 19.86 -9.87 8.20
CA GLN A 153 20.65 -8.87 8.94
C GLN A 153 21.57 -9.49 9.99
N GLN A 154 21.10 -10.46 10.73
CA GLN A 154 21.87 -11.10 11.80
C GLN A 154 23.11 -11.82 11.26
N TRP A 155 23.03 -12.44 10.10
CA TRP A 155 24.10 -13.23 9.53
C TRP A 155 24.98 -12.47 8.52
N LEU A 156 24.38 -11.58 7.72
CA LEU A 156 25.04 -10.93 6.59
C LEU A 156 25.04 -9.39 6.67
N GLY A 157 24.41 -8.83 7.72
CA GLY A 157 24.30 -7.40 7.89
C GLY A 157 23.15 -6.75 7.09
N TRP A 158 22.91 -5.47 7.36
CA TRP A 158 21.77 -4.73 6.79
C TRP A 158 21.84 -4.55 5.26
N ARG A 159 23.06 -4.47 4.72
CA ARG A 159 23.30 -4.33 3.27
C ARG A 159 22.75 -5.52 2.47
N ALA A 160 22.82 -6.71 3.04
CA ALA A 160 22.33 -7.93 2.41
C ALA A 160 20.82 -7.91 2.18
N ASN A 161 20.03 -7.24 3.04
CA ASN A 161 18.60 -7.06 2.82
C ASN A 161 18.29 -6.34 1.51
N LEU A 162 19.10 -5.38 1.14
CA LEU A 162 18.93 -4.62 -0.10
C LEU A 162 19.39 -5.43 -1.33
N ILE A 163 20.43 -6.28 -1.15
CA ILE A 163 20.87 -7.25 -2.18
C ILE A 163 19.78 -8.28 -2.45
N VAL A 164 19.06 -8.76 -1.43
CA VAL A 164 17.92 -9.68 -1.60
C VAL A 164 16.84 -9.04 -2.48
N VAL A 165 16.56 -7.74 -2.33
CA VAL A 165 15.60 -7.03 -3.20
C VAL A 165 16.11 -6.98 -4.64
N ALA A 166 17.41 -6.77 -4.86
CA ALA A 166 17.99 -6.77 -6.20
C ALA A 166 17.87 -8.16 -6.84
N VAL A 167 18.17 -9.23 -6.10
CA VAL A 167 18.01 -10.61 -6.58
C VAL A 167 16.53 -10.90 -6.94
N LEU A 168 15.59 -10.48 -6.09
CA LEU A 168 14.16 -10.63 -6.37
C LEU A 168 13.75 -9.88 -7.64
N ALA A 169 14.28 -8.69 -7.85
CA ALA A 169 14.05 -7.92 -9.09
C ALA A 169 14.62 -8.65 -10.32
N CYS A 170 15.82 -9.23 -10.23
CA CYS A 170 16.42 -10.04 -11.32
C CYS A 170 15.56 -11.28 -11.64
N ILE A 171 15.08 -12.00 -10.63
CA ILE A 171 14.19 -13.15 -10.83
C ILE A 171 12.88 -12.68 -11.51
N ALA A 172 12.30 -11.57 -11.07
CA ALA A 172 11.10 -11.00 -11.67
C ALA A 172 11.32 -10.58 -13.14
N ILE A 173 12.49 -10.03 -13.48
CA ILE A 173 12.88 -9.68 -14.86
C ILE A 173 12.94 -10.94 -15.73
N VAL A 174 13.62 -11.98 -15.27
CA VAL A 174 13.76 -13.25 -16.03
C VAL A 174 12.38 -13.85 -16.30
N LEU A 175 11.52 -13.89 -15.29
CA LEU A 175 10.15 -14.41 -15.45
C LEU A 175 9.29 -13.52 -16.35
N MET A 176 9.47 -12.20 -16.28
CA MET A 176 8.77 -11.25 -17.15
C MET A 176 9.16 -11.48 -18.61
N ILE A 177 10.45 -11.68 -18.88
CA ILE A 177 10.97 -11.96 -20.23
C ILE A 177 10.44 -13.29 -20.77
N ARG A 178 10.40 -14.34 -19.93
CA ARG A 178 10.03 -15.70 -20.37
C ARG A 178 8.53 -15.92 -20.48
N CYS A 179 7.75 -15.32 -19.59
CA CYS A 179 6.34 -15.69 -19.41
C CYS A 179 5.36 -14.66 -19.99
N VAL A 180 5.73 -13.36 -20.03
CA VAL A 180 4.81 -12.31 -20.48
C VAL A 180 5.13 -11.97 -21.94
N PRO A 181 4.16 -12.17 -22.88
CA PRO A 181 4.36 -11.82 -24.28
C PRO A 181 4.47 -10.30 -24.45
N ASP A 182 5.24 -9.87 -25.44
CA ASP A 182 5.36 -8.45 -25.81
C ASP A 182 4.11 -8.04 -26.61
N HIS A 183 3.02 -7.76 -25.89
CA HIS A 183 1.84 -7.19 -26.51
C HIS A 183 2.07 -5.69 -26.67
N ARG A 184 2.28 -5.25 -27.89
CA ARG A 184 2.09 -3.83 -28.21
C ARG A 184 0.59 -3.57 -28.10
N PRO A 185 0.14 -2.58 -27.33
CA PRO A 185 -1.25 -2.18 -27.39
C PRO A 185 -1.55 -1.88 -28.86
N GLY A 186 -2.50 -2.61 -29.44
CA GLY A 186 -3.01 -2.23 -30.75
C GLY A 186 -3.41 -0.77 -30.69
N SER A 187 -3.35 -0.07 -31.80
CA SER A 187 -3.55 1.37 -32.00
C SER A 187 -4.89 1.96 -31.51
N ALA A 188 -5.59 1.27 -30.59
CA ALA A 188 -6.68 1.83 -29.82
C ALA A 188 -6.13 3.06 -29.08
N ARG A 189 -6.46 4.24 -29.65
CA ARG A 189 -6.10 5.58 -29.18
C ARG A 189 -6.22 5.63 -27.64
N CYS A 190 -5.09 5.40 -26.94
CA CYS A 190 -5.03 5.72 -25.52
C CYS A 190 -5.31 7.22 -25.39
N PRO A 191 -6.19 7.62 -24.47
CA PRO A 191 -6.44 9.03 -24.24
C PRO A 191 -5.11 9.72 -23.97
N GLY A 192 -4.77 10.74 -24.76
CA GLY A 192 -3.53 11.52 -24.59
C GLY A 192 -3.44 12.03 -23.15
N GLY A 193 -2.22 12.36 -22.69
CA GLY A 193 -1.97 12.82 -21.32
C GLY A 193 -2.93 13.92 -20.83
N GLU A 194 -3.42 14.77 -21.73
CA GLU A 194 -4.43 15.80 -21.47
C GLU A 194 -5.78 15.23 -21.00
N ARG A 195 -6.26 14.15 -21.63
CA ARG A 195 -7.51 13.50 -21.21
C ARG A 195 -7.38 12.80 -19.85
N MET A 196 -6.18 12.32 -19.53
CA MET A 196 -5.92 11.69 -18.24
C MET A 196 -5.85 12.72 -17.11
N LEU A 197 -5.20 13.86 -17.35
CA LEU A 197 -5.18 14.98 -16.40
C LEU A 197 -6.59 15.55 -16.18
N ALA A 198 -7.39 15.66 -17.24
CA ALA A 198 -8.80 16.02 -17.14
C ALA A 198 -9.61 15.02 -16.32
N SER A 199 -9.34 13.71 -16.49
CA SER A 199 -9.98 12.66 -15.68
C SER A 199 -9.60 12.77 -14.19
N TYR A 200 -8.33 13.04 -13.88
CA TYR A 200 -7.91 13.28 -12.49
C TYR A 200 -8.56 14.52 -11.90
N ARG A 201 -8.63 15.63 -12.64
CA ARG A 201 -9.31 16.86 -12.19
C ARG A 201 -10.80 16.62 -11.91
N THR A 202 -11.48 15.87 -12.77
CA THR A 202 -12.88 15.50 -12.56
C THR A 202 -13.05 14.65 -11.31
N LEU A 203 -12.19 13.64 -11.09
CA LEU A 203 -12.24 12.77 -9.91
C LEU A 203 -12.00 13.55 -8.61
N ILE A 204 -10.99 14.42 -8.58
CA ILE A 204 -10.68 15.26 -7.42
C ILE A 204 -11.84 16.20 -7.10
N GLY A 205 -12.56 16.69 -8.12
CA GLY A 205 -13.78 17.49 -7.94
C GLY A 205 -14.99 16.72 -7.38
N THR A 206 -14.93 15.38 -7.36
CA THR A 206 -16.07 14.55 -6.95
C THR A 206 -15.96 14.17 -5.47
N ARG A 207 -16.85 14.76 -4.62
CA ARG A 207 -16.89 14.50 -3.17
C ARG A 207 -16.92 12.99 -2.83
N ARG A 208 -17.71 12.22 -3.60
CA ARG A 208 -17.83 10.78 -3.40
C ARG A 208 -16.47 10.06 -3.60
N PHE A 209 -15.75 10.39 -4.66
CA PHE A 209 -14.44 9.82 -4.91
C PHE A 209 -13.45 10.17 -3.79
N LEU A 210 -13.38 11.47 -3.43
CA LEU A 210 -12.49 11.93 -2.36
C LEU A 210 -12.79 11.26 -1.03
N GLY A 211 -14.08 11.11 -0.66
CA GLY A 211 -14.47 10.45 0.58
C GLY A 211 -13.94 9.02 0.69
N TYR A 212 -14.11 8.22 -0.35
CA TYR A 212 -13.56 6.87 -0.38
C TYR A 212 -12.02 6.84 -0.45
N ALA A 213 -11.43 7.68 -1.29
CA ALA A 213 -9.97 7.71 -1.47
C ALA A 213 -9.24 8.15 -0.19
N LEU A 214 -9.74 9.18 0.49
CA LEU A 214 -9.17 9.68 1.75
C LEU A 214 -9.42 8.73 2.92
N ALA A 215 -10.59 8.08 2.98
CA ALA A 215 -10.84 7.04 3.97
C ALA A 215 -9.87 5.86 3.81
N ALA A 216 -9.66 5.42 2.56
CA ALA A 216 -8.66 4.38 2.27
C ALA A 216 -7.24 4.84 2.62
N ALA A 217 -6.90 6.11 2.38
CA ALA A 217 -5.60 6.68 2.71
C ALA A 217 -5.33 6.65 4.22
N GLY A 218 -6.28 7.12 5.04
CA GLY A 218 -6.16 7.09 6.49
C GLY A 218 -6.07 5.66 7.05
N ALA A 219 -6.91 4.75 6.57
CA ALA A 219 -6.88 3.36 6.99
C ALA A 219 -5.56 2.66 6.62
N HIS A 220 -5.01 2.95 5.43
CA HIS A 220 -3.76 2.35 4.97
C HIS A 220 -2.52 2.93 5.65
N ALA A 221 -2.57 4.20 6.04
CA ALA A 221 -1.46 4.90 6.70
C ALA A 221 -1.02 4.22 7.99
N GLY A 222 -1.96 3.69 8.80
CA GLY A 222 -1.66 3.02 10.06
C GLY A 222 -0.62 1.90 9.93
N SER A 223 -0.73 1.05 8.92
CA SER A 223 0.22 -0.04 8.66
C SER A 223 1.63 0.48 8.31
N HIS A 224 1.73 1.57 7.55
CA HIS A 224 3.00 2.16 7.14
C HIS A 224 3.67 2.94 8.28
N ILE A 225 2.87 3.66 9.09
CA ILE A 225 3.35 4.34 10.31
C ILE A 225 3.96 3.32 11.27
N PHE A 226 3.28 2.19 11.48
CA PHE A 226 3.80 1.10 12.29
C PHE A 226 5.10 0.55 11.71
N ALA A 227 5.13 0.22 10.43
CA ALA A 227 6.33 -0.30 9.77
C ALA A 227 7.53 0.64 9.92
N ALA A 228 7.33 1.97 9.84
CA ALA A 228 8.38 2.96 9.97
C ALA A 228 8.79 3.23 11.43
N GLY A 229 7.83 3.26 12.36
CA GLY A 229 8.05 3.69 13.75
C GLY A 229 8.33 2.56 14.73
N ALA A 230 7.77 1.37 14.50
CA ALA A 230 7.89 0.25 15.43
C ALA A 230 9.35 -0.18 15.72
N PRO A 231 10.30 -0.18 14.77
CA PRO A 231 11.69 -0.52 15.10
C PRO A 231 12.30 0.42 16.16
N ALA A 232 12.04 1.71 16.05
CA ALA A 232 12.55 2.69 16.99
C ALA A 232 11.93 2.51 18.39
N VAL A 233 10.64 2.17 18.46
CA VAL A 233 9.97 1.94 19.74
C VAL A 233 10.34 0.58 20.32
N LEU A 234 10.21 -0.50 19.54
CA LEU A 234 10.37 -1.86 20.06
C LEU A 234 11.84 -2.22 20.27
N ILE A 235 12.72 -1.90 19.33
CA ILE A 235 14.15 -2.27 19.43
C ILE A 235 14.89 -1.27 20.30
N VAL A 236 14.77 0.05 20.01
CA VAL A 236 15.59 1.05 20.69
C VAL A 236 15.04 1.38 22.07
N SER A 237 13.71 1.62 22.19
CA SER A 237 13.14 2.06 23.47
C SER A 237 12.79 0.92 24.42
N PHE A 238 12.31 -0.23 23.89
CA PHE A 238 11.96 -1.40 24.73
C PHE A 238 13.07 -2.45 24.80
N GLY A 239 14.20 -2.28 24.09
CA GLY A 239 15.35 -3.19 24.13
C GLY A 239 15.08 -4.57 23.49
N ILE A 240 14.05 -4.71 22.67
CA ILE A 240 13.74 -5.98 22.01
C ILE A 240 14.79 -6.29 20.96
N SER A 241 15.29 -7.53 20.95
CA SER A 241 16.27 -7.92 19.93
C SER A 241 15.66 -7.84 18.53
N PRO A 242 16.45 -7.48 17.49
CA PRO A 242 15.99 -7.51 16.09
C PRO A 242 15.39 -8.86 15.71
N ALA A 243 15.86 -9.90 16.37
CA ALA A 243 15.35 -11.26 16.25
C ALA A 243 13.89 -11.39 16.69
N GLN A 244 13.52 -10.87 17.81
CA GLN A 244 12.16 -10.89 18.34
C GLN A 244 11.26 -9.90 17.60
N TYR A 245 11.81 -8.75 17.18
CA TYR A 245 11.06 -7.74 16.41
C TYR A 245 10.39 -8.33 15.17
N GLY A 246 11.08 -9.22 14.43
CA GLY A 246 10.51 -9.85 13.23
C GLY A 246 9.18 -10.57 13.49
N TYR A 247 9.03 -11.24 14.63
CA TYR A 247 7.78 -11.89 15.01
C TYR A 247 6.68 -10.87 15.32
N TYR A 248 6.99 -9.83 16.09
CA TYR A 248 6.05 -8.76 16.41
C TYR A 248 5.60 -8.00 15.16
N ALA A 249 6.51 -7.76 14.22
CA ALA A 249 6.22 -7.05 12.96
C ALA A 249 5.31 -7.86 12.02
N ALA A 250 5.29 -9.19 12.14
CA ALA A 250 4.45 -10.07 11.33
C ALA A 250 2.98 -10.11 11.79
N LEU A 251 2.68 -9.76 13.05
CA LEU A 251 1.34 -9.88 13.63
C LEU A 251 0.32 -8.87 13.06
N PRO A 252 0.60 -7.56 12.94
CA PRO A 252 -0.37 -6.59 12.42
C PRO A 252 -0.85 -6.90 10.98
N PRO A 253 -0.01 -7.31 10.02
CA PRO A 253 -0.49 -7.74 8.72
C PRO A 253 -1.45 -8.94 8.73
N MET A 254 -1.36 -9.82 9.74
CA MET A 254 -2.34 -10.90 9.92
C MET A 254 -3.71 -10.33 10.26
N GLY A 255 -3.77 -9.25 11.07
CA GLY A 255 -5.00 -8.50 11.29
C GLY A 255 -5.62 -7.98 9.99
N PHE A 256 -4.80 -7.42 9.09
CA PHE A 256 -5.27 -6.96 7.77
C PHE A 256 -5.85 -8.10 6.93
N LEU A 257 -5.21 -9.26 6.92
CA LEU A 257 -5.73 -10.45 6.23
C LEU A 257 -7.08 -10.89 6.83
N ALA A 258 -7.19 -10.95 8.17
CA ALA A 258 -8.43 -11.31 8.86
C ALA A 258 -9.55 -10.31 8.52
N GLY A 259 -9.28 -9.01 8.55
CA GLY A 259 -10.23 -7.96 8.16
C GLY A 259 -10.67 -8.08 6.70
N SER A 260 -9.74 -8.33 5.78
CA SER A 260 -10.05 -8.52 4.35
C SER A 260 -10.87 -9.79 4.11
N PHE A 261 -10.58 -10.87 4.82
CA PHE A 261 -11.36 -12.10 4.76
C PHE A 261 -12.79 -11.89 5.28
N LEU A 262 -12.91 -11.20 6.42
CA LEU A 262 -14.20 -10.86 7.01
C LEU A 262 -15.00 -9.93 6.08
N SER A 263 -14.34 -8.97 5.44
CA SER A 263 -14.93 -8.10 4.42
C SER A 263 -15.58 -8.91 3.30
N ASN A 264 -14.87 -9.89 2.75
CA ASN A 264 -15.40 -10.75 1.67
C ASN A 264 -16.63 -11.55 2.10
N ARG A 265 -16.63 -12.06 3.34
CA ARG A 265 -17.78 -12.83 3.88
C ARG A 265 -19.01 -11.97 4.17
N LEU A 266 -18.78 -10.74 4.62
CA LEU A 266 -19.85 -9.84 5.05
C LEU A 266 -20.33 -8.89 3.94
N ALA A 267 -19.66 -8.85 2.78
CA ALA A 267 -19.95 -7.94 1.68
C ALA A 267 -21.40 -8.03 1.19
N GLY A 268 -21.95 -9.23 1.08
CA GLY A 268 -23.34 -9.45 0.67
C GLY A 268 -24.38 -8.96 1.68
N ARG A 269 -24.03 -8.88 2.98
CA ARG A 269 -24.96 -8.49 4.03
C ARG A 269 -24.95 -6.99 4.33
N PHE A 270 -23.79 -6.36 4.38
CA PHE A 270 -23.63 -4.97 4.83
C PHE A 270 -23.32 -3.99 3.69
N GLY A 271 -22.95 -4.49 2.52
CA GLY A 271 -22.53 -3.67 1.38
C GLY A 271 -21.24 -2.87 1.65
N VAL A 272 -20.83 -2.10 0.65
CA VAL A 272 -19.56 -1.33 0.68
C VAL A 272 -19.52 -0.34 1.84
N ASN A 273 -20.56 0.48 2.00
CA ASN A 273 -20.58 1.53 3.01
C ASN A 273 -20.67 0.98 4.44
N GLY A 274 -21.49 -0.07 4.64
CA GLY A 274 -21.61 -0.71 5.95
C GLY A 274 -20.30 -1.32 6.42
N LEU A 275 -19.53 -1.95 5.53
CA LEU A 275 -18.22 -2.51 5.87
C LEU A 275 -17.18 -1.44 6.19
N ILE A 276 -17.24 -0.27 5.53
CA ILE A 276 -16.37 0.86 5.89
C ILE A 276 -16.72 1.38 7.27
N VAL A 277 -18.02 1.50 7.61
CA VAL A 277 -18.45 1.91 8.96
C VAL A 277 -17.97 0.91 10.00
N ILE A 278 -18.19 -0.38 9.79
CA ILE A 278 -17.72 -1.45 10.71
C ILE A 278 -16.20 -1.38 10.87
N GLY A 279 -15.46 -1.25 9.77
CA GLY A 279 -14.00 -1.11 9.82
C GLY A 279 -13.55 0.15 10.58
N ALA A 280 -14.27 1.26 10.43
CA ALA A 280 -14.00 2.52 11.14
C ALA A 280 -14.27 2.42 12.64
N THR A 281 -15.34 1.72 13.05
CA THR A 281 -15.65 1.46 14.47
C THR A 281 -14.65 0.52 15.14
N VAL A 282 -13.94 -0.31 14.38
CA VAL A 282 -12.82 -1.13 14.90
C VAL A 282 -11.52 -0.32 14.94
N LEU A 283 -11.21 0.41 13.86
CA LEU A 283 -9.94 1.11 13.68
C LEU A 283 -9.81 2.32 14.62
N MET A 284 -10.85 3.14 14.74
CA MET A 284 -10.79 4.39 15.51
C MET A 284 -10.51 4.15 17.00
N PRO A 285 -11.27 3.30 17.73
CA PRO A 285 -11.01 3.07 19.15
C PRO A 285 -9.73 2.28 19.40
N ALA A 286 -9.21 1.53 18.41
CA ALA A 286 -7.98 0.73 18.58
C ALA A 286 -6.73 1.62 18.80
N GLY A 287 -6.74 2.88 18.36
CA GLY A 287 -5.66 3.84 18.65
C GLY A 287 -5.66 4.35 20.09
N LEU A 288 -6.82 4.41 20.75
CA LEU A 288 -6.96 4.96 22.11
C LEU A 288 -6.22 4.14 23.19
N PRO A 289 -6.35 2.80 23.24
CA PRO A 289 -5.58 1.97 24.18
C PRO A 289 -4.07 2.16 24.00
N MET A 290 -3.61 2.32 22.76
CA MET A 290 -2.19 2.53 22.48
C MET A 290 -1.69 3.86 23.06
N VAL A 291 -2.48 4.94 22.93
CA VAL A 291 -2.18 6.24 23.56
C VAL A 291 -2.20 6.13 25.08
N LEU A 292 -3.23 5.49 25.64
CA LEU A 292 -3.36 5.31 27.10
C LEU A 292 -2.19 4.50 27.67
N LEU A 293 -1.84 3.38 27.05
CA LEU A 293 -0.72 2.54 27.51
C LEU A 293 0.62 3.27 27.39
N ALA A 294 0.79 4.12 26.37
CA ALA A 294 1.97 4.96 26.23
C ALA A 294 2.05 6.05 27.30
N LEU A 295 0.93 6.66 27.69
CA LEU A 295 0.85 7.64 28.78
C LEU A 295 1.09 6.99 30.16
N LEU A 296 0.66 5.76 30.35
CA LEU A 296 0.90 4.95 31.56
C LEU A 296 2.33 4.39 31.60
N HIS A 297 3.18 4.71 30.62
CA HIS A 297 4.57 4.24 30.51
C HIS A 297 4.70 2.71 30.52
N VAL A 298 3.72 1.98 29.99
CA VAL A 298 3.75 0.52 29.90
C VAL A 298 4.75 0.10 28.82
N ALA A 299 5.93 -0.30 29.23
CA ALA A 299 7.02 -0.75 28.34
C ALA A 299 6.84 -2.22 27.95
N SER A 300 5.75 -2.53 27.22
CA SER A 300 5.46 -3.88 26.73
C SER A 300 5.26 -3.88 25.21
N PRO A 301 5.86 -4.84 24.48
CA PRO A 301 5.61 -4.98 23.05
C PRO A 301 4.12 -5.15 22.72
N TYR A 302 3.38 -5.83 23.57
CA TYR A 302 1.95 -6.07 23.39
C TYR A 302 1.11 -4.80 23.50
N ALA A 303 1.59 -3.78 24.24
CA ALA A 303 0.94 -2.48 24.34
C ALA A 303 0.90 -1.74 22.98
N VAL A 304 1.84 -2.05 22.10
CA VAL A 304 1.92 -1.48 20.74
C VAL A 304 1.32 -2.42 19.71
N VAL A 305 1.71 -3.70 19.75
CA VAL A 305 1.33 -4.69 18.72
C VAL A 305 -0.14 -5.11 18.83
N GLY A 306 -0.67 -5.27 20.04
CA GLY A 306 -2.06 -5.67 20.24
C GLY A 306 -3.07 -4.71 19.58
N PRO A 307 -3.06 -3.41 19.93
CA PRO A 307 -3.90 -2.43 19.26
C PRO A 307 -3.65 -2.36 17.74
N MET A 308 -2.41 -2.55 17.29
CA MET A 308 -2.08 -2.52 15.86
C MET A 308 -2.72 -3.67 15.06
N ILE A 309 -2.91 -4.84 15.66
CA ILE A 309 -3.64 -5.93 14.99
C ILE A 309 -5.08 -5.47 14.70
N LEU A 310 -5.73 -4.77 15.62
CA LEU A 310 -7.08 -4.24 15.45
C LEU A 310 -7.11 -3.09 14.42
N VAL A 311 -6.14 -2.18 14.45
CA VAL A 311 -5.99 -1.11 13.43
C VAL A 311 -5.86 -1.73 12.04
N CYS A 312 -5.02 -2.75 11.88
CA CYS A 312 -4.86 -3.45 10.61
C CYS A 312 -6.11 -4.25 10.20
N CYS A 313 -6.84 -4.84 11.15
CA CYS A 313 -8.11 -5.51 10.88
C CYS A 313 -9.16 -4.53 10.35
N GLY A 314 -9.32 -3.36 11.00
CA GLY A 314 -10.16 -2.28 10.50
C GLY A 314 -9.75 -1.79 9.12
N SER A 315 -8.44 -1.65 8.88
CA SER A 315 -7.90 -1.30 7.56
C SER A 315 -8.22 -2.33 6.49
N GLY A 316 -8.18 -3.61 6.84
CA GLY A 316 -8.57 -4.72 5.95
C GLY A 316 -10.05 -4.72 5.58
N LEU A 317 -10.91 -4.22 6.47
CA LEU A 317 -12.34 -3.99 6.17
C LEU A 317 -12.54 -2.75 5.29
N ILE A 318 -11.83 -1.64 5.55
CA ILE A 318 -12.04 -0.36 4.88
C ILE A 318 -11.43 -0.35 3.47
N THR A 319 -10.16 -0.72 3.33
CA THR A 319 -9.38 -0.47 2.11
C THR A 319 -9.97 -1.10 0.84
N PRO A 320 -10.35 -2.40 0.81
CA PRO A 320 -10.93 -3.00 -0.39
C PRO A 320 -12.30 -2.41 -0.74
N ASN A 321 -13.10 -2.09 0.28
CA ASN A 321 -14.43 -1.52 0.08
C ASN A 321 -14.37 -0.05 -0.37
N ALA A 322 -13.47 0.74 0.19
CA ALA A 322 -13.24 2.11 -0.25
C ALA A 322 -12.69 2.16 -1.68
N ALA A 323 -11.79 1.23 -2.05
CA ALA A 323 -11.34 1.09 -3.43
C ALA A 323 -12.52 0.77 -4.37
N ALA A 324 -13.38 -0.18 -4.01
CA ALA A 324 -14.58 -0.51 -4.79
C ALA A 324 -15.55 0.66 -4.89
N GLY A 325 -15.80 1.39 -3.79
CA GLY A 325 -16.67 2.56 -3.73
C GLY A 325 -16.16 3.73 -4.60
N SER A 326 -14.83 3.91 -4.68
CA SER A 326 -14.18 4.94 -5.51
C SER A 326 -14.33 4.68 -7.02
N LEU A 327 -14.55 3.41 -7.42
CA LEU A 327 -14.71 3.00 -8.82
C LEU A 327 -16.16 3.13 -9.32
N GLY A 328 -17.12 3.30 -8.41
CA GLY A 328 -18.55 3.35 -8.73
C GLY A 328 -18.94 4.64 -9.46
N GLY A 329 -19.32 4.54 -10.75
CA GLY A 329 -19.98 5.63 -11.48
C GLY A 329 -19.63 5.80 -12.94
N ASN A 330 -18.42 5.49 -13.41
CA ASN A 330 -18.10 5.69 -14.82
C ASN A 330 -17.01 4.71 -15.30
N SER A 331 -17.41 3.75 -16.15
CA SER A 331 -16.52 2.72 -16.68
C SER A 331 -15.33 3.25 -17.48
N ARG A 332 -15.44 4.48 -18.03
CA ARG A 332 -14.38 5.10 -18.84
C ARG A 332 -13.17 5.60 -18.01
N ILE A 333 -13.38 5.87 -16.72
CA ILE A 333 -12.33 6.47 -15.86
C ILE A 333 -11.90 5.55 -14.70
N VAL A 334 -12.32 4.28 -14.72
CA VAL A 334 -11.98 3.28 -13.67
C VAL A 334 -10.48 3.14 -13.46
N GLY A 335 -9.69 3.14 -14.53
CA GLY A 335 -8.23 3.07 -14.44
C GLY A 335 -7.62 4.29 -13.72
N ALA A 336 -8.08 5.49 -14.08
CA ALA A 336 -7.64 6.73 -13.46
C ALA A 336 -8.07 6.79 -11.98
N ALA A 337 -9.31 6.37 -11.66
CA ALA A 337 -9.82 6.32 -10.30
C ALA A 337 -9.03 5.33 -9.41
N SER A 338 -8.71 4.14 -9.93
CA SER A 338 -7.88 3.15 -9.22
C SER A 338 -6.46 3.68 -8.96
N GLY A 339 -5.82 4.28 -9.97
CA GLY A 339 -4.49 4.87 -9.84
C GLY A 339 -4.46 6.01 -8.82
N LEU A 340 -5.41 6.94 -8.94
CA LEU A 340 -5.50 8.10 -8.06
C LEU A 340 -5.86 7.70 -6.62
N SER A 341 -6.75 6.72 -6.41
CA SER A 341 -7.05 6.19 -5.08
C SER A 341 -5.82 5.55 -4.43
N SER A 342 -5.04 4.78 -5.20
CA SER A 342 -3.79 4.20 -4.71
C SER A 342 -2.73 5.27 -4.42
N PHE A 343 -2.67 6.34 -5.23
CA PHE A 343 -1.82 7.50 -4.97
C PHE A 343 -2.16 8.14 -3.61
N PHE A 344 -3.45 8.41 -3.34
CA PHE A 344 -3.87 8.96 -2.04
C PHE A 344 -3.50 8.06 -0.86
N GLN A 345 -3.59 6.73 -1.01
CA GLN A 345 -3.19 5.79 0.03
C GLN A 345 -1.70 5.89 0.36
N ILE A 346 -0.85 5.93 -0.66
CA ILE A 346 0.60 5.98 -0.47
C ILE A 346 1.07 7.36 -0.02
N ILE A 347 0.51 8.46 -0.58
CA ILE A 347 0.88 9.81 -0.15
C ILE A 347 0.42 10.09 1.27
N GLY A 348 -0.76 9.59 1.67
CA GLY A 348 -1.25 9.64 3.05
C GLY A 348 -0.31 8.89 4.00
N ALA A 349 0.12 7.69 3.63
CA ALA A 349 1.10 6.92 4.38
C ALA A 349 2.44 7.65 4.50
N ALA A 350 2.94 8.24 3.40
CA ALA A 350 4.18 9.04 3.41
C ALA A 350 4.07 10.27 4.30
N GLY A 351 2.96 11.02 4.23
CA GLY A 351 2.71 12.21 5.06
C GLY A 351 2.67 11.87 6.55
N CYS A 352 1.95 10.83 6.93
CA CYS A 352 1.88 10.38 8.32
C CYS A 352 3.23 9.84 8.81
N THR A 353 4.00 9.14 7.95
CA THR A 353 5.35 8.68 8.30
C THR A 353 6.32 9.87 8.44
N ALA A 354 6.19 10.91 7.61
CA ALA A 354 6.94 12.15 7.76
C ALA A 354 6.60 12.86 9.08
N ALA A 355 5.33 12.93 9.47
CA ALA A 355 4.91 13.46 10.77
C ALA A 355 5.55 12.70 11.94
N LEU A 356 5.67 11.37 11.82
CA LEU A 356 6.39 10.56 12.81
C LEU A 356 7.87 10.95 12.92
N SER A 357 8.52 11.28 11.80
CA SER A 357 9.94 11.67 11.77
C SER A 357 10.19 13.07 12.38
N LEU A 358 9.17 13.94 12.44
CA LEU A 358 9.24 15.24 13.10
C LEU A 358 9.08 15.14 14.62
N GLY A 359 8.51 14.04 15.11
CA GLY A 359 8.34 13.78 16.53
C GLY A 359 9.62 13.21 17.18
N ARG A 360 9.56 12.92 18.48
CA ARG A 360 10.67 12.31 19.22
C ARG A 360 10.84 10.85 18.77
N SER A 361 11.93 10.55 18.09
CA SER A 361 12.24 9.20 17.60
C SER A 361 12.26 8.19 18.75
N GLY A 362 11.54 7.06 18.56
CA GLY A 362 11.45 6.01 19.59
C GLY A 362 10.39 6.24 20.66
N SER A 363 9.65 7.35 20.64
CA SER A 363 8.57 7.59 21.61
C SER A 363 7.35 6.75 21.27
N PRO A 364 6.89 5.85 22.18
CA PRO A 364 5.63 5.11 22.01
C PRO A 364 4.43 6.04 21.85
N LEU A 365 4.43 7.18 22.57
CA LEU A 365 3.36 8.17 22.53
C LEU A 365 3.27 8.85 21.15
N THR A 366 4.41 9.24 20.55
CA THR A 366 4.43 9.83 19.21
C THR A 366 3.85 8.85 18.19
N LEU A 367 4.26 7.58 18.23
CA LEU A 367 3.74 6.53 17.37
C LEU A 367 2.23 6.36 17.54
N ALA A 368 1.75 6.29 18.79
CA ALA A 368 0.33 6.12 19.11
C ALA A 368 -0.52 7.30 18.63
N LEU A 369 -0.07 8.55 18.84
CA LEU A 369 -0.78 9.75 18.42
C LEU A 369 -0.91 9.84 16.89
N VAL A 370 0.15 9.54 16.14
CA VAL A 370 0.09 9.58 14.67
C VAL A 370 -0.85 8.49 14.12
N ILE A 371 -0.87 7.30 14.73
CA ILE A 371 -1.81 6.23 14.36
C ILE A 371 -3.26 6.63 14.69
N ALA A 372 -3.50 7.18 15.88
CA ALA A 372 -4.83 7.67 16.27
C ALA A 372 -5.32 8.80 15.35
N PHE A 373 -4.43 9.73 14.98
CA PHE A 373 -4.73 10.78 14.00
C PHE A 373 -5.11 10.21 12.64
N ALA A 374 -4.38 9.22 12.12
CA ALA A 374 -4.70 8.58 10.85
C ALA A 374 -6.08 7.89 10.89
N GLY A 375 -6.42 7.28 12.03
CA GLY A 375 -7.75 6.69 12.27
C GLY A 375 -8.86 7.74 12.30
N LEU A 376 -8.65 8.83 13.03
CA LEU A 376 -9.61 9.96 13.08
C LEU A 376 -9.79 10.59 11.71
N PHE A 377 -8.70 10.80 10.97
CA PHE A 377 -8.76 11.33 9.59
C PHE A 377 -9.56 10.41 8.68
N CYS A 378 -9.38 9.09 8.76
CA CYS A 378 -10.19 8.12 8.00
C CYS A 378 -11.69 8.30 8.25
N VAL A 379 -12.10 8.35 9.53
CA VAL A 379 -13.50 8.45 9.93
C VAL A 379 -14.10 9.81 9.51
N THR A 380 -13.38 10.90 9.76
CA THR A 380 -13.86 12.25 9.40
C THR A 380 -13.97 12.46 7.90
N ALA A 381 -13.02 11.96 7.11
CA ALA A 381 -13.06 12.00 5.66
C ALA A 381 -14.28 11.21 5.12
N PHE A 382 -14.52 10.02 5.66
CA PHE A 382 -15.70 9.23 5.28
C PHE A 382 -17.01 9.93 5.67
N ALA A 383 -17.13 10.37 6.92
CA ALA A 383 -18.35 10.96 7.45
C ALA A 383 -18.70 12.31 6.80
N SER A 384 -17.70 13.17 6.51
CA SER A 384 -17.93 14.50 5.97
C SER A 384 -18.25 14.51 4.47
N LEU A 385 -17.64 13.60 3.70
CA LEU A 385 -17.73 13.60 2.25
C LEU A 385 -18.77 12.62 1.70
N LEU A 386 -19.15 11.58 2.48
CA LEU A 386 -20.09 10.54 2.08
C LEU A 386 -21.43 10.59 2.84
N ARG A 387 -21.66 11.59 3.72
CA ARG A 387 -23.01 11.79 4.27
C ARG A 387 -23.99 11.97 3.12
N PRO A 388 -25.02 11.10 2.99
CA PRO A 388 -26.06 11.32 2.02
C PRO A 388 -26.71 12.66 2.38
N GLY A 389 -26.57 13.64 1.50
CA GLY A 389 -27.41 14.83 1.60
C GLY A 389 -28.85 14.32 1.63
N ARG A 390 -29.62 14.67 2.65
CA ARG A 390 -31.05 14.34 2.84
C ARG A 390 -31.93 14.65 1.61
N ARG A 391 -31.37 15.21 0.54
CA ARG A 391 -32.06 15.55 -0.71
C ARG A 391 -32.11 14.45 -1.77
N ALA A 392 -31.33 13.37 -1.66
CA ALA A 392 -31.37 12.28 -2.65
C ALA A 392 -32.40 11.18 -2.33
N ALA A 393 -32.98 11.18 -1.13
CA ALA A 393 -34.04 10.25 -0.75
C ALA A 393 -35.44 10.61 -1.31
N ASN A 394 -35.61 11.83 -1.86
CA ASN A 394 -36.89 12.33 -2.33
C ASN A 394 -36.97 12.53 -3.86
N ALA A 395 -36.01 12.07 -4.61
CA ALA A 395 -36.00 12.27 -6.07
C ALA A 395 -35.78 10.92 -6.79
N ASP A 396 -36.69 10.03 -6.70
CA ASP A 396 -37.25 9.20 -7.77
C ASP A 396 -38.28 8.15 -7.28
N PRO A 397 -39.59 8.49 -7.23
CA PRO A 397 -40.66 7.51 -7.05
C PRO A 397 -40.95 6.70 -8.30
N SER A 398 -40.30 7.00 -9.44
CA SER A 398 -40.61 6.39 -10.74
C SER A 398 -39.83 5.11 -11.05
N ALA A 399 -38.75 4.79 -10.31
CA ALA A 399 -37.95 3.59 -10.52
C ALA A 399 -38.56 2.30 -9.92
N ALA A 400 -39.70 2.37 -9.23
CA ALA A 400 -40.35 1.22 -8.58
C ALA A 400 -41.43 0.56 -9.40
N ARG A 401 -41.63 0.93 -10.68
CA ARG A 401 -42.60 0.26 -11.58
C ARG A 401 -41.88 -0.39 -12.74
N LEU A 402 -41.32 -1.57 -12.53
CA LEU A 402 -41.17 -2.56 -13.62
C LEU A 402 -42.55 -3.11 -13.90
N PRO A 403 -43.05 -3.04 -15.17
CA PRO A 403 -44.29 -3.68 -15.52
C PRO A 403 -44.07 -5.19 -15.53
N ALA A 404 -44.85 -5.90 -14.74
CA ALA A 404 -45.14 -7.30 -14.93
C ALA A 404 -46.03 -7.42 -16.18
N ALA A 405 -45.43 -7.87 -17.29
CA ALA A 405 -46.11 -8.36 -18.48
C ALA A 405 -45.07 -9.14 -19.31
N ALA A 406 -45.27 -10.33 -19.79
CA ALA A 406 -46.42 -11.13 -19.99
C ALA A 406 -45.94 -12.60 -19.99
N ALA A 407 -46.62 -13.44 -19.21
CA ALA A 407 -46.74 -14.85 -19.54
C ALA A 407 -47.88 -14.94 -20.58
N ASP A 408 -47.54 -15.38 -21.78
CA ASP A 408 -48.35 -16.19 -22.67
C ASP A 408 -47.41 -16.83 -23.68
#